data_895e0ae6b57e2f982a097c7f49b52341
#
_entry.id   895e0ae6b57e2f982a097c7f49b52341
#
_cell.length_a   1.000
_cell.length_b   1.000
_cell.length_c   1.000
_cell.angle_alpha   90.00
_cell.angle_beta   90.00
_cell.angle_gamma   90.00
#
_symmetry.space_group_name_H-M   'P 1'
#
loop_
_entity.id
_entity.type
_entity.pdbx_description
1 polymer ?
#
loop_
_entity_poly.entity_id
_entity_poly.type
_entity_poly.pdbx_seq_one_letter_code
_entity_poly.pdbx_strand_id
1 'polypeptide(L)'
;MKISIIDLEVSNLYSITNAVKYLDYDYVVSSSKNEIENSDCIILPGVGSFPYAISQLKKKNIYQTLIKNVKNGKPIIGICLGFQLLFSNGQEFKNTNGLNLIKGSVKLLPKKDNLPIPHVGWNNLIKSNK
;
A
#
# COMPACT_ATOMS: atom_id res chain seq x y z
N MET A 1 -8.01 17.07 8.81
CA MET A 1 -8.06 15.73 8.16
C MET A 1 -7.09 14.83 8.90
N LYS A 2 -7.59 13.73 9.47
CA LYS A 2 -6.79 12.73 10.19
C LYS A 2 -6.41 11.57 9.26
N ILE A 3 -5.13 11.25 9.14
CA ILE A 3 -4.62 10.18 8.28
C ILE A 3 -4.23 8.96 9.13
N SER A 4 -4.70 7.77 8.78
CA SER A 4 -4.21 6.51 9.35
C SER A 4 -3.11 5.94 8.48
N ILE A 5 -1.88 5.89 8.99
CA ILE A 5 -0.72 5.26 8.34
C ILE A 5 -0.62 3.84 8.89
N ILE A 6 -0.80 2.85 8.04
CA ILE A 6 -0.84 1.45 8.45
C ILE A 6 0.56 0.93 8.76
N ASP A 7 0.74 0.43 9.98
CA ASP A 7 1.97 -0.22 10.42
C ASP A 7 1.91 -1.72 10.22
N LEU A 8 2.65 -2.23 9.24
CA LEU A 8 2.83 -3.65 8.97
C LEU A 8 4.16 -4.20 9.50
N GLU A 9 4.92 -3.40 10.28
CA GLU A 9 6.27 -3.75 10.76
C GLU A 9 7.30 -3.98 9.62
N VAL A 10 6.93 -3.62 8.41
CA VAL A 10 7.72 -3.82 7.17
C VAL A 10 7.66 -2.56 6.29
N SER A 11 7.82 -1.38 6.87
CA SER A 11 7.74 -0.13 6.11
C SER A 11 8.62 0.97 6.68
N ASN A 12 9.11 1.84 5.80
CA ASN A 12 9.83 3.04 6.22
C ASN A 12 8.82 4.11 6.67
N LEU A 13 8.32 3.96 7.90
CA LEU A 13 7.33 4.87 8.48
C LEU A 13 7.88 6.28 8.69
N TYR A 14 9.17 6.41 9.00
CA TYR A 14 9.79 7.71 9.28
C TYR A 14 9.67 8.68 8.10
N SER A 15 9.99 8.23 6.89
CA SER A 15 9.89 9.07 5.70
C SER A 15 8.46 9.51 5.41
N ILE A 16 7.49 8.61 5.61
CA ILE A 16 6.07 8.89 5.36
C ILE A 16 5.51 9.86 6.40
N THR A 17 5.81 9.63 7.68
CA THR A 17 5.35 10.52 8.76
C THR A 17 5.94 11.92 8.62
N ASN A 18 7.21 12.05 8.19
CA ASN A 18 7.81 13.35 7.92
C ASN A 18 7.14 14.08 6.74
N ALA A 19 6.80 13.36 5.67
CA ALA A 19 6.08 13.94 4.55
C ALA A 19 4.67 14.43 4.95
N VAL A 20 3.95 13.63 5.75
CA VAL A 20 2.61 14.02 6.24
C VAL A 20 2.70 15.21 7.19
N LYS A 21 3.69 15.24 8.08
CA LYS A 21 3.98 16.40 8.95
C LYS A 21 4.30 17.67 8.17
N TYR A 22 5.14 17.54 7.14
CA TYR A 22 5.52 18.65 6.28
C TYR A 22 4.30 19.29 5.59
N LEU A 23 3.28 18.47 5.30
CA LEU A 23 2.02 18.91 4.70
C LEU A 23 0.98 19.39 5.74
N ASP A 24 1.36 19.45 7.01
CA ASP A 24 0.53 19.91 8.14
C ASP A 24 -0.78 19.13 8.31
N TYR A 25 -0.72 17.79 8.13
CA TYR A 25 -1.85 16.91 8.40
C TYR A 25 -1.68 16.14 9.70
N ASP A 26 -2.79 15.98 10.44
CA ASP A 26 -2.87 15.06 11.57
C ASP A 26 -2.76 13.61 11.11
N TYR A 27 -1.99 12.81 11.84
CA TYR A 27 -1.88 11.39 11.51
C TYR A 27 -1.74 10.52 12.76
N VAL A 28 -2.04 9.25 12.59
CA VAL A 28 -1.75 8.19 13.53
C VAL A 28 -1.07 7.02 12.79
N VAL A 29 0.01 6.49 13.38
CA VAL A 29 0.64 5.25 12.91
C VAL A 29 0.02 4.11 13.70
N SER A 30 -0.70 3.23 13.05
CA SER A 30 -1.47 2.20 13.75
C SER A 30 -1.86 1.04 12.84
N SER A 31 -2.06 -0.13 13.47
CA SER A 31 -2.78 -1.27 12.88
C SER A 31 -4.10 -1.57 13.64
N SER A 32 -4.62 -0.59 14.36
CA SER A 32 -5.91 -0.69 15.06
C SER A 32 -7.08 -0.47 14.10
N LYS A 33 -8.09 -1.34 14.17
CA LYS A 33 -9.35 -1.18 13.42
C LYS A 33 -10.02 0.15 13.72
N ASN A 34 -10.06 0.52 15.00
CA ASN A 34 -10.69 1.76 15.46
C ASN A 34 -10.02 3.00 14.85
N GLU A 35 -8.69 3.05 14.80
CA GLU A 35 -7.98 4.18 14.18
C GLU A 35 -8.20 4.25 12.68
N ILE A 36 -8.27 3.10 12.00
CA ILE A 36 -8.59 3.03 10.57
C ILE A 36 -10.02 3.53 10.32
N GLU A 37 -10.99 3.11 11.14
CA GLU A 37 -12.39 3.49 10.99
C GLU A 37 -12.63 4.98 11.29
N ASN A 38 -11.91 5.56 12.24
CA ASN A 38 -12.04 6.96 12.67
C ASN A 38 -11.10 7.94 11.93
N SER A 39 -10.38 7.50 10.91
CA SER A 39 -9.56 8.36 10.04
C SER A 39 -10.33 8.80 8.80
N ASP A 40 -9.90 9.91 8.19
CA ASP A 40 -10.46 10.42 6.95
C ASP A 40 -9.82 9.80 5.71
N CYS A 41 -8.57 9.35 5.84
CA CYS A 41 -7.78 8.78 4.76
C CYS A 41 -6.83 7.69 5.29
N ILE A 42 -6.49 6.72 4.43
CA ILE A 42 -5.56 5.64 4.75
C ILE A 42 -4.31 5.78 3.89
N ILE A 43 -3.13 5.69 4.50
CA ILE A 43 -1.88 5.43 3.78
C ILE A 43 -1.46 4.01 4.10
N LEU A 44 -1.30 3.20 3.05
CA LEU A 44 -0.83 1.81 3.13
C LEU A 44 0.58 1.75 2.54
N PRO A 45 1.64 1.90 3.35
CA PRO A 45 3.00 1.69 2.90
C PRO A 45 3.35 0.21 2.93
N GLY A 46 4.46 -0.16 2.31
CA GLY A 46 5.01 -1.51 2.45
C GLY A 46 6.33 -1.68 1.74
N VAL A 47 7.18 -2.51 2.33
CA VAL A 47 8.39 -3.07 1.70
C VAL A 47 8.42 -4.56 1.97
N GLY A 48 9.19 -5.33 1.18
CA GLY A 48 9.27 -6.79 1.29
C GLY A 48 8.36 -7.50 0.31
N SER A 49 7.85 -8.68 0.67
CA SER A 49 7.11 -9.53 -0.27
C SER A 49 5.60 -9.44 -0.13
N PHE A 50 4.91 -9.58 -1.26
CA PHE A 50 3.45 -9.55 -1.36
C PHE A 50 2.77 -10.58 -0.43
N PRO A 51 3.16 -11.88 -0.41
CA PRO A 51 2.50 -12.85 0.47
C PRO A 51 2.70 -12.54 1.96
N TYR A 52 3.89 -12.05 2.33
CA TYR A 52 4.18 -11.69 3.71
C TYR A 52 3.31 -10.53 4.18
N ALA A 53 3.25 -9.45 3.40
CA ALA A 53 2.43 -8.28 3.76
C ALA A 53 0.94 -8.63 3.89
N ILE A 54 0.39 -9.46 2.99
CA ILE A 54 -0.99 -9.96 3.12
C ILE A 54 -1.16 -10.79 4.40
N SER A 55 -0.17 -11.61 4.77
CA SER A 55 -0.21 -12.36 6.02
C SER A 55 -0.24 -11.44 7.26
N GLN A 56 0.52 -10.35 7.25
CA GLN A 56 0.51 -9.36 8.33
C GLN A 56 -0.84 -8.63 8.44
N LEU A 57 -1.44 -8.22 7.32
CA LEU A 57 -2.78 -7.64 7.32
C LEU A 57 -3.83 -8.57 7.96
N LYS A 58 -3.73 -9.87 7.66
CA LYS A 58 -4.62 -10.89 8.23
C LYS A 58 -4.31 -11.14 9.71
N LYS A 59 -3.04 -11.29 10.09
CA LYS A 59 -2.59 -11.48 11.47
C LYS A 59 -3.04 -10.34 12.39
N LYS A 60 -2.94 -9.10 11.90
CA LYS A 60 -3.40 -7.89 12.61
C LYS A 60 -4.92 -7.70 12.53
N ASN A 61 -5.66 -8.60 11.86
CA ASN A 61 -7.11 -8.54 11.68
C ASN A 61 -7.64 -7.25 11.02
N ILE A 62 -6.82 -6.57 10.21
CA ILE A 62 -7.20 -5.33 9.52
C ILE A 62 -7.49 -5.52 8.02
N TYR A 63 -7.24 -6.71 7.47
CA TYR A 63 -7.45 -7.01 6.05
C TYR A 63 -8.87 -6.66 5.58
N GLN A 64 -9.90 -7.16 6.28
CA GLN A 64 -11.30 -6.88 5.94
C GLN A 64 -11.70 -5.44 6.28
N THR A 65 -11.12 -4.86 7.34
CA THR A 65 -11.35 -3.47 7.73
C THR A 65 -10.93 -2.50 6.63
N LEU A 66 -9.75 -2.70 6.04
CA LEU A 66 -9.28 -1.89 4.91
C LEU A 66 -10.24 -1.99 3.73
N ILE A 67 -10.60 -3.21 3.31
CA ILE A 67 -11.51 -3.44 2.19
C ILE A 67 -12.86 -2.74 2.43
N LYS A 68 -13.45 -2.91 3.61
CA LYS A 68 -14.75 -2.33 3.98
C LYS A 68 -14.70 -0.80 3.92
N ASN A 69 -13.70 -0.19 4.57
CA ASN A 69 -13.58 1.27 4.62
C ASN A 69 -13.41 1.88 3.21
N VAL A 70 -12.54 1.30 2.37
CA VAL A 70 -12.30 1.81 1.01
C VAL A 70 -13.54 1.62 0.13
N LYS A 71 -14.22 0.48 0.21
CA LYS A 71 -15.48 0.27 -0.51
C LYS A 71 -16.58 1.24 -0.10
N ASN A 72 -16.54 1.72 1.15
CA ASN A 72 -17.45 2.74 1.67
C ASN A 72 -17.01 4.17 1.31
N GLY A 73 -16.03 4.34 0.43
CA GLY A 73 -15.60 5.64 -0.08
C GLY A 73 -14.40 6.28 0.64
N LYS A 74 -13.80 5.62 1.66
CA LYS A 74 -12.62 6.17 2.32
C LYS A 74 -11.42 6.15 1.36
N PRO A 75 -10.75 7.28 1.11
CA PRO A 75 -9.55 7.33 0.28
C PRO A 75 -8.41 6.47 0.82
N ILE A 76 -7.69 5.81 -0.08
CA ILE A 76 -6.48 5.05 0.26
C ILE A 76 -5.33 5.41 -0.69
N ILE A 77 -4.16 5.60 -0.13
CA ILE A 77 -2.91 5.81 -0.86
C ILE A 77 -2.01 4.60 -0.61
N GLY A 78 -1.77 3.79 -1.63
CA GLY A 78 -0.80 2.68 -1.57
C GLY A 78 0.58 3.17 -2.01
N ILE A 79 1.63 2.85 -1.23
CA ILE A 79 3.01 3.23 -1.55
C ILE A 79 3.85 1.97 -1.74
N CYS A 80 4.48 1.83 -2.92
CA CYS A 80 5.35 0.71 -3.29
C CYS A 80 4.60 -0.63 -3.14
N LEU A 81 5.04 -1.53 -2.26
CA LEU A 81 4.34 -2.79 -1.97
C LEU A 81 2.88 -2.54 -1.54
N GLY A 82 2.62 -1.50 -0.73
CA GLY A 82 1.26 -1.12 -0.35
C GLY A 82 0.34 -0.86 -1.54
N PHE A 83 0.85 -0.23 -2.62
CA PHE A 83 0.11 -0.08 -3.86
C PHE A 83 -0.15 -1.43 -4.55
N GLN A 84 0.84 -2.32 -4.57
CA GLN A 84 0.68 -3.65 -5.14
C GLN A 84 -0.42 -4.45 -4.42
N LEU A 85 -0.52 -4.33 -3.08
CA LEU A 85 -1.53 -5.03 -2.28
C LEU A 85 -2.98 -4.64 -2.64
N LEU A 86 -3.20 -3.49 -3.27
CA LEU A 86 -4.53 -3.05 -3.71
C LEU A 86 -5.11 -3.93 -4.83
N PHE A 87 -4.26 -4.60 -5.61
CA PHE A 87 -4.67 -5.45 -6.74
C PHE A 87 -5.36 -6.74 -6.29
N SER A 88 -5.98 -7.44 -7.27
CA SER A 88 -6.71 -8.69 -7.01
C SER A 88 -5.81 -9.79 -6.50
N ASN A 89 -4.59 -9.92 -7.04
CA ASN A 89 -3.60 -10.91 -6.62
C ASN A 89 -2.16 -10.50 -6.99
N GLY A 90 -1.19 -11.14 -6.35
CA GLY A 90 0.22 -11.08 -6.68
C GLY A 90 0.80 -12.49 -6.88
N GLN A 91 1.75 -12.61 -7.83
CA GLN A 91 2.37 -13.88 -8.22
C GLN A 91 3.79 -14.03 -7.67
N GLU A 92 4.19 -13.20 -6.71
CA GLU A 92 5.50 -13.31 -6.06
C GLU A 92 5.56 -14.58 -5.19
N PHE A 93 6.51 -15.46 -5.45
CA PHE A 93 6.70 -16.79 -4.85
C PHE A 93 5.51 -17.74 -5.02
N LYS A 94 4.30 -17.27 -4.86
CA LYS A 94 3.06 -18.02 -5.03
C LYS A 94 1.91 -17.07 -5.37
N ASN A 95 0.85 -17.61 -5.96
CA ASN A 95 -0.36 -16.82 -6.19
C ASN A 95 -1.03 -16.50 -4.85
N THR A 96 -1.12 -15.21 -4.54
CA THR A 96 -1.65 -14.71 -3.27
C THR A 96 -2.73 -13.67 -3.54
N ASN A 97 -3.91 -13.82 -2.95
CA ASN A 97 -4.98 -12.82 -3.08
C ASN A 97 -4.59 -11.51 -2.38
N GLY A 98 -4.72 -10.39 -3.10
CA GLY A 98 -4.58 -9.04 -2.59
C GLY A 98 -5.88 -8.51 -1.99
N LEU A 99 -5.97 -7.19 -1.81
CA LEU A 99 -7.17 -6.51 -1.30
C LEU A 99 -8.31 -6.41 -2.33
N ASN A 100 -8.03 -6.68 -3.60
CA ASN A 100 -9.00 -6.65 -4.71
C ASN A 100 -9.80 -5.33 -4.80
N LEU A 101 -9.14 -4.22 -4.50
CA LEU A 101 -9.68 -2.87 -4.67
C LEU A 101 -9.43 -2.35 -6.08
N ILE A 102 -8.36 -2.81 -6.73
CA ILE A 102 -8.02 -2.57 -8.14
C ILE A 102 -8.01 -3.92 -8.86
N LYS A 103 -8.69 -4.02 -10.00
CA LYS A 103 -8.69 -5.23 -10.82
C LYS A 103 -7.35 -5.40 -11.52
N GLY A 104 -6.80 -6.60 -11.48
CA GLY A 104 -5.52 -6.94 -12.11
C GLY A 104 -4.63 -7.78 -11.23
N SER A 105 -3.44 -8.11 -11.74
CA SER A 105 -2.45 -8.97 -11.09
C SER A 105 -1.09 -8.31 -11.07
N VAL A 106 -0.41 -8.40 -9.95
CA VAL A 106 1.01 -8.03 -9.82
C VAL A 106 1.87 -9.20 -10.27
N LYS A 107 2.68 -8.97 -11.30
CA LYS A 107 3.53 -9.98 -11.94
C LYS A 107 4.97 -9.50 -12.03
N LEU A 108 5.89 -10.45 -12.17
CA LEU A 108 7.28 -10.12 -12.49
C LEU A 108 7.33 -9.38 -13.84
N LEU A 109 8.16 -8.34 -13.91
CA LEU A 109 8.40 -7.65 -15.16
C LEU A 109 9.03 -8.61 -16.18
N PRO A 110 8.62 -8.57 -17.47
CA PRO A 110 9.25 -9.37 -18.51
C PRO A 110 10.71 -8.93 -18.66
N LYS A 111 11.63 -9.89 -18.75
CA LYS A 111 13.01 -9.58 -19.11
C LYS A 111 13.03 -8.99 -20.52
N LYS A 112 13.56 -7.79 -20.64
CA LYS A 112 13.87 -7.14 -21.92
C LYS A 112 15.37 -6.87 -21.96
N ASP A 113 15.98 -7.10 -23.12
CA ASP A 113 17.37 -6.80 -23.33
C ASP A 113 17.66 -5.33 -22.95
N ASN A 114 18.70 -5.12 -22.16
CA ASN A 114 19.16 -3.82 -21.68
C ASN A 114 18.30 -3.12 -20.60
N LEU A 115 17.29 -3.76 -20.01
CA LEU A 115 16.58 -3.20 -18.87
C LEU A 115 16.93 -3.95 -17.58
N PRO A 116 17.54 -3.29 -16.58
CA PRO A 116 17.83 -3.92 -15.31
C PRO A 116 16.54 -4.23 -14.53
N ILE A 117 16.50 -5.40 -13.91
CA ILE A 117 15.45 -5.80 -12.97
C ILE A 117 16.14 -6.14 -11.65
N PRO A 118 15.79 -5.45 -10.55
CA PRO A 118 14.75 -4.41 -10.43
C PRO A 118 15.14 -3.07 -11.09
N HIS A 119 14.14 -2.33 -11.58
CA HIS A 119 14.34 -0.95 -12.02
C HIS A 119 14.29 -0.02 -10.81
N VAL A 120 15.44 0.51 -10.42
CA VAL A 120 15.60 1.43 -9.29
C VAL A 120 16.33 2.67 -9.77
N GLY A 121 15.73 3.86 -9.56
CA GLY A 121 16.33 5.12 -9.99
C GLY A 121 15.36 6.29 -9.90
N TRP A 122 15.89 7.47 -10.18
CA TRP A 122 15.10 8.69 -10.28
C TRP A 122 14.52 8.82 -11.68
N ASN A 123 13.22 9.06 -11.78
CA ASN A 123 12.52 9.25 -13.03
C ASN A 123 11.58 10.45 -12.94
N ASN A 124 11.34 11.12 -14.06
CA ASN A 124 10.36 12.17 -14.15
C ASN A 124 8.94 11.58 -14.18
N LEU A 125 8.01 12.23 -13.47
CA LEU A 125 6.60 11.93 -13.58
C LEU A 125 6.01 12.68 -14.77
N ILE A 126 5.41 11.95 -15.70
CA ILE A 126 4.72 12.51 -16.85
C ILE A 126 3.23 12.38 -16.60
N LYS A 127 2.52 13.53 -16.54
CA LYS A 127 1.06 13.51 -16.42
C LYS A 127 0.45 12.96 -17.70
N SER A 128 -0.29 11.87 -17.61
CA SER A 128 -1.10 11.36 -18.72
C SER A 128 -2.39 12.18 -18.84
N ASN A 129 -2.65 12.75 -20.01
CA ASN A 129 -3.90 13.46 -20.34
C ASN A 129 -4.99 12.48 -20.83
N LYS A 130 -5.14 11.31 -20.16
CA LYS A 130 -6.22 10.37 -20.46
C LYS A 130 -7.27 10.45 -19.38
#